data_bece2fe6f4e871efc40579ffa75b77cc
#
_entry.id   bece2fe6f4e871efc40579ffa75b77cc
#
_cell.length_a   1.000
_cell.length_b   1.000
_cell.length_c   1.000
_cell.angle_alpha   90.00
_cell.angle_beta   90.00
_cell.angle_gamma   90.00
#
_symmetry.space_group_name_H-M   'P 1'
#
loop_
_entity.id
_entity.type
_entity.pdbx_description
1 polymer ?
#
loop_
_entity_poly.entity_id
_entity_poly.type
_entity_poly.pdbx_seq_one_letter_code
_entity_poly.pdbx_strand_id
1 'polypeptide(L)'
;TFVIYLKGWSTGEPVLSVDRGTFDILELWVNVSVRTTGNIVFQLGETTQHDLPGECSSFDVDVTKHFTPGHLIFSTPGGPDERPSEISENTWRYDNWVVDLDFSTAPGGNGIPDNAPRYWSQIGIPQTVTALMCAPYNATAGLGTSVSFRAYLEGAPQVSDNVVLLTNVIQVYDLEASVPDTILSLHPGQQYEMPTTIDNIGNGPDRYDMAIQSITDSEGYTHVWDIDIPRVLFDELDRDESQEIPITISVPEKTLAGQYTIVLEVMSEEEYDGTRIRDLITLQVEIIEFHDMRIVLD
;
A
#
# COMPACT_ATOMS: atom_id res chain seq x y z
N THR A 1 7.02 -10.25 53.33
CA THR A 1 8.06 -11.14 53.87
C THR A 1 8.02 -12.42 53.06
N PHE A 2 9.11 -12.71 52.33
CA PHE A 2 9.21 -13.94 51.54
C PHE A 2 10.12 -14.89 52.30
N VAL A 3 9.74 -16.17 52.42
CA VAL A 3 10.59 -17.21 52.94
C VAL A 3 11.16 -17.96 51.74
N ILE A 4 12.46 -17.89 51.55
CA ILE A 4 13.13 -18.58 50.47
C ILE A 4 13.78 -19.83 51.07
N TYR A 5 13.34 -21.00 50.63
CA TYR A 5 14.02 -22.26 50.96
C TYR A 5 15.04 -22.57 49.84
N LEU A 6 16.31 -22.42 50.16
CA LEU A 6 17.38 -22.86 49.28
C LEU A 6 17.73 -24.32 49.56
N LYS A 7 17.52 -25.18 48.63
CA LYS A 7 17.95 -26.56 48.69
C LYS A 7 19.01 -26.80 47.61
N GLY A 8 20.24 -26.81 48.02
CA GLY A 8 21.37 -27.08 47.14
C GLY A 8 21.79 -28.55 47.25
N TRP A 9 22.10 -29.14 46.10
CA TRP A 9 22.67 -30.47 46.05
C TRP A 9 23.96 -30.42 45.22
N SER A 10 25.01 -30.95 45.73
CA SER A 10 26.21 -31.21 44.94
C SER A 10 26.54 -32.70 45.05
N THR A 11 26.68 -33.37 43.92
CA THR A 11 27.08 -34.80 43.81
C THR A 11 26.28 -35.75 44.68
N GLY A 12 24.99 -35.47 44.89
CA GLY A 12 24.07 -36.34 45.62
C GLY A 12 24.12 -36.21 47.12
N GLU A 13 24.96 -35.36 47.69
CA GLU A 13 24.99 -35.07 49.12
C GLU A 13 24.52 -33.64 49.42
N PRO A 14 23.86 -33.41 50.57
CA PRO A 14 23.42 -32.06 50.96
C PRO A 14 24.63 -31.16 51.21
N VAL A 15 24.60 -29.99 50.60
CA VAL A 15 25.66 -28.95 50.68
C VAL A 15 25.86 -28.41 52.10
N LEU A 16 24.90 -28.64 52.98
CA LEU A 16 24.95 -28.24 54.38
C LEU A 16 24.77 -29.48 55.28
N SER A 17 25.86 -29.95 55.89
CA SER A 17 25.78 -30.84 57.06
C SER A 17 25.66 -29.97 58.28
N VAL A 18 24.54 -30.02 58.96
CA VAL A 18 24.41 -29.41 60.28
C VAL A 18 25.10 -30.34 61.29
N ASP A 19 26.30 -29.99 61.69
CA ASP A 19 26.95 -30.67 62.76
C ASP A 19 26.35 -30.25 64.10
N ARG A 20 26.18 -31.13 65.02
CA ARG A 20 25.42 -30.93 66.27
C ARG A 20 26.12 -29.94 67.16
N GLY A 21 25.65 -28.72 67.28
CA GLY A 21 25.92 -27.93 68.42
C GLY A 21 26.30 -26.47 68.26
N THR A 22 26.62 -25.99 67.08
CA THR A 22 26.88 -24.57 66.85
C THR A 22 26.15 -24.10 65.63
N PHE A 23 25.14 -23.28 65.83
CA PHE A 23 24.49 -22.53 64.74
C PHE A 23 25.34 -21.30 64.43
N ASP A 24 26.22 -21.40 63.49
CA ASP A 24 26.72 -20.23 62.85
C ASP A 24 25.61 -19.74 61.89
N ILE A 25 25.03 -18.59 62.20
CA ILE A 25 24.13 -17.91 61.28
C ILE A 25 25.01 -17.35 60.18
N LEU A 26 25.13 -18.10 59.11
CA LEU A 26 25.66 -17.54 57.88
C LEU A 26 24.58 -16.61 57.32
N GLU A 27 24.73 -15.32 57.52
CA GLU A 27 23.91 -14.34 56.85
C GLU A 27 24.26 -14.34 55.38
N LEU A 28 23.52 -15.17 54.62
CA LEU A 28 23.63 -15.18 53.15
C LEU A 28 22.80 -14.02 52.61
N TRP A 29 23.46 -12.92 52.29
CA TRP A 29 22.84 -11.84 51.53
C TRP A 29 22.65 -12.28 50.09
N VAL A 30 21.49 -12.87 49.78
CA VAL A 30 21.11 -13.20 48.42
C VAL A 30 20.40 -11.97 47.86
N ASN A 31 21.05 -11.29 46.96
CA ASN A 31 20.43 -10.24 46.18
C ASN A 31 19.50 -10.94 45.14
N VAL A 32 18.29 -11.23 45.59
CA VAL A 32 17.26 -11.77 44.68
C VAL A 32 16.70 -10.61 43.88
N SER A 33 17.25 -10.38 42.73
CA SER A 33 16.50 -9.62 41.72
C SER A 33 15.33 -10.51 41.29
N VAL A 34 14.16 -10.24 41.86
CA VAL A 34 12.92 -10.77 41.31
C VAL A 34 12.80 -10.17 39.91
N ARG A 35 13.20 -10.90 38.89
CA ARG A 35 12.69 -10.64 37.55
C ARG A 35 11.20 -10.83 37.69
N THR A 36 10.46 -9.74 37.72
CA THR A 36 9.03 -9.80 37.48
C THR A 36 8.85 -10.48 36.15
N THR A 37 8.51 -11.77 36.18
CA THR A 37 8.08 -12.48 35.01
C THR A 37 6.65 -12.06 34.69
N GLY A 38 6.44 -10.73 34.61
CA GLY A 38 5.27 -10.18 33.99
C GLY A 38 5.42 -10.50 32.51
N ASN A 39 4.47 -11.16 31.95
CA ASN A 39 4.46 -11.44 30.53
C ASN A 39 3.37 -10.57 29.90
N ILE A 40 3.75 -9.78 28.93
CA ILE A 40 2.83 -9.13 28.01
C ILE A 40 2.88 -10.00 26.76
N VAL A 41 1.73 -10.33 26.22
CA VAL A 41 1.62 -11.18 25.04
C VAL A 41 0.74 -10.46 24.02
N PHE A 42 1.27 -10.28 22.85
CA PHE A 42 0.51 -9.87 21.67
C PHE A 42 -0.06 -11.07 20.94
N GLN A 43 -1.32 -10.96 20.52
CA GLN A 43 -1.96 -11.88 19.59
C GLN A 43 -2.55 -11.07 18.43
N LEU A 44 -2.18 -11.45 17.22
CA LEU A 44 -2.68 -10.85 15.99
C LEU A 44 -3.23 -11.93 15.06
N GLY A 45 -4.25 -11.56 14.29
CA GLY A 45 -4.71 -12.37 13.17
C GLY A 45 -3.74 -12.28 11.99
N GLU A 46 -3.52 -11.07 11.51
CA GLU A 46 -2.65 -10.78 10.37
C GLU A 46 -1.65 -9.68 10.74
N THR A 47 -0.43 -9.82 10.27
CA THR A 47 0.66 -8.85 10.50
C THR A 47 1.01 -8.07 9.26
N THR A 48 0.44 -8.43 8.12
CA THR A 48 0.70 -7.80 6.83
C THR A 48 -0.62 -7.51 6.13
N GLN A 49 -0.78 -6.29 5.66
CA GLN A 49 -1.91 -5.86 4.84
C GLN A 49 -1.42 -5.12 3.59
N HIS A 50 -2.35 -4.91 2.67
CA HIS A 50 -2.10 -4.27 1.39
C HIS A 50 -3.16 -3.19 1.17
N ASP A 51 -2.72 -1.98 0.87
CA ASP A 51 -3.58 -0.81 0.75
C ASP A 51 -3.43 -0.13 -0.60
N LEU A 52 -4.47 0.59 -0.99
CA LEU A 52 -4.41 1.58 -2.05
C LEU A 52 -3.68 2.85 -1.56
N PRO A 53 -3.08 3.65 -2.46
CA PRO A 53 -2.58 4.96 -2.09
C PRO A 53 -3.64 5.80 -1.38
N GLY A 54 -3.30 6.36 -0.24
CA GLY A 54 -4.20 7.18 0.58
C GLY A 54 -5.18 6.41 1.46
N GLU A 55 -5.23 5.09 1.38
CA GLU A 55 -6.04 4.25 2.26
C GLU A 55 -5.29 3.81 3.52
N CYS A 56 -6.02 3.21 4.46
CA CYS A 56 -5.50 2.80 5.75
C CYS A 56 -5.75 1.32 6.00
N SER A 57 -4.70 0.58 6.32
CA SER A 57 -4.78 -0.74 6.93
C SER A 57 -5.20 -0.68 8.38
N SER A 58 -6.05 -1.59 8.82
CA SER A 58 -6.50 -1.72 10.21
C SER A 58 -6.02 -3.05 10.78
N PHE A 59 -5.24 -2.97 11.86
CA PHE A 59 -4.72 -4.13 12.58
C PHE A 59 -5.33 -4.19 13.97
N ASP A 60 -6.10 -5.23 14.25
CA ASP A 60 -6.59 -5.49 15.60
C ASP A 60 -5.55 -6.32 16.36
N VAL A 61 -5.02 -5.72 17.40
CA VAL A 61 -3.94 -6.28 18.22
C VAL A 61 -4.48 -6.59 19.61
N ASP A 62 -4.60 -7.86 19.93
CA ASP A 62 -4.97 -8.30 21.28
C ASP A 62 -3.74 -8.32 22.19
N VAL A 63 -3.80 -7.57 23.25
CA VAL A 63 -2.72 -7.46 24.24
C VAL A 63 -3.19 -8.04 25.57
N THR A 64 -2.49 -9.06 26.03
CA THR A 64 -2.78 -9.68 27.33
C THR A 64 -1.60 -9.46 28.28
N LYS A 65 -1.93 -8.96 29.46
CA LYS A 65 -0.98 -8.81 30.57
C LYS A 65 -1.15 -9.92 31.59
N HIS A 66 -0.06 -10.57 31.94
CA HIS A 66 -0.07 -11.63 32.95
C HIS A 66 0.71 -11.19 34.22
N PHE A 67 0.19 -11.56 35.40
CA PHE A 67 0.85 -11.55 36.70
C PHE A 67 1.21 -10.20 37.35
N THR A 68 1.08 -9.06 36.68
CA THR A 68 1.49 -7.78 37.25
C THR A 68 0.40 -6.73 37.11
N PRO A 69 -0.06 -6.09 38.23
CA PRO A 69 -0.96 -4.96 38.13
C PRO A 69 -0.23 -3.71 37.61
N GLY A 70 -0.92 -2.81 36.95
CA GLY A 70 -0.36 -1.56 36.45
C GLY A 70 -0.91 -1.20 35.09
N HIS A 71 -0.56 -0.01 34.63
CA HIS A 71 -0.92 0.42 33.30
C HIS A 71 0.03 -0.16 32.24
N LEU A 72 -0.52 -0.48 31.09
CA LEU A 72 0.25 -0.70 29.88
C LEU A 72 0.48 0.65 29.21
N ILE A 73 1.69 0.85 28.76
CA ILE A 73 2.06 1.97 27.91
C ILE A 73 2.37 1.41 26.54
N PHE A 74 1.73 1.98 25.53
CA PHE A 74 1.95 1.64 24.13
C PHE A 74 2.90 2.65 23.51
N SER A 75 3.77 2.17 22.64
CA SER A 75 4.67 3.02 21.89
C SER A 75 5.00 2.37 20.56
N THR A 76 5.27 3.18 19.59
CA THR A 76 5.97 2.76 18.40
C THR A 76 7.44 3.04 18.63
N PRO A 77 8.31 2.05 18.83
CA PRO A 77 9.72 2.31 19.02
C PRO A 77 10.39 2.64 17.69
N GLY A 78 10.41 3.92 17.37
CA GLY A 78 11.59 4.50 16.78
C GLY A 78 12.54 4.82 17.94
N GLY A 79 13.83 4.66 17.76
CA GLY A 79 14.79 5.12 18.75
C GLY A 79 14.60 6.61 19.04
N PRO A 80 15.25 7.18 20.04
CA PRO A 80 15.12 8.60 20.39
C PRO A 80 15.44 9.55 19.21
N ASP A 81 16.11 9.04 18.18
CA ASP A 81 16.45 9.77 16.97
C ASP A 81 15.48 9.52 15.80
N GLU A 82 14.62 8.50 15.90
CA GLU A 82 13.62 8.12 14.91
C GLU A 82 12.19 8.32 15.44
N ARG A 83 11.98 9.26 16.31
CA ARG A 83 10.62 9.56 16.72
C ARG A 83 9.86 10.05 15.50
N PRO A 84 8.82 9.29 15.08
CA PRO A 84 7.87 9.86 14.16
C PRO A 84 7.43 11.21 14.74
N SER A 85 7.30 12.21 13.91
CA SER A 85 6.78 13.49 14.39
C SER A 85 5.38 13.23 14.91
N GLU A 86 5.21 13.36 16.21
CA GLU A 86 3.90 13.27 16.85
C GLU A 86 3.01 14.36 16.25
N ILE A 87 1.97 13.96 15.53
CA ILE A 87 1.00 14.90 14.94
C ILE A 87 -0.09 15.20 15.94
N SER A 88 -0.47 14.20 16.72
CA SER A 88 -1.43 14.26 17.80
C SER A 88 -1.14 13.14 18.80
N GLU A 89 -1.84 13.09 19.92
CA GLU A 89 -1.50 12.25 21.08
C GLU A 89 -1.33 10.75 20.81
N ASN A 90 -1.96 10.21 19.78
CA ASN A 90 -1.88 8.80 19.42
C ASN A 90 -1.56 8.61 17.93
N THR A 91 -1.10 9.66 17.25
CA THR A 91 -0.86 9.65 15.81
C THR A 91 0.60 9.99 15.54
N TRP A 92 1.28 9.11 14.81
CA TRP A 92 2.69 9.25 14.44
C TRP A 92 2.84 9.30 12.94
N ARG A 93 3.91 9.90 12.47
CA ARG A 93 4.27 9.91 11.06
C ARG A 93 5.59 9.18 10.86
N TYR A 94 5.55 8.17 10.01
CA TYR A 94 6.70 7.40 9.52
C TYR A 94 6.88 7.67 8.04
N ASP A 95 7.93 8.33 7.61
CA ASP A 95 8.25 8.56 6.18
C ASP A 95 7.05 8.97 5.32
N ASN A 96 6.16 9.79 5.74
CA ASN A 96 4.88 10.15 5.14
C ASN A 96 3.70 9.20 5.43
N TRP A 97 3.93 8.04 6.03
CA TRP A 97 2.85 7.20 6.54
C TRP A 97 2.32 7.78 7.86
N VAL A 98 1.02 7.67 8.03
CA VAL A 98 0.36 8.06 9.29
C VAL A 98 -0.01 6.79 10.05
N VAL A 99 0.40 6.68 11.29
CA VAL A 99 0.06 5.58 12.18
C VAL A 99 -0.76 6.13 13.33
N ASP A 100 -1.98 5.63 13.48
CA ASP A 100 -2.91 6.02 14.54
C ASP A 100 -3.27 4.81 15.40
N LEU A 101 -3.37 5.03 16.72
CA LEU A 101 -3.77 3.99 17.67
C LEU A 101 -5.12 4.33 18.27
N ASP A 102 -6.12 3.55 17.93
CA ASP A 102 -7.47 3.67 18.48
C ASP A 102 -7.65 2.71 19.67
N PHE A 103 -7.82 3.27 20.85
CA PHE A 103 -8.13 2.55 22.07
C PHE A 103 -9.64 2.50 22.40
N SER A 104 -10.48 3.04 21.52
CA SER A 104 -11.93 3.19 21.77
C SER A 104 -12.66 1.84 21.87
N THR A 105 -12.12 0.81 21.23
CA THR A 105 -12.71 -0.54 21.20
C THR A 105 -12.38 -1.35 22.46
N ALA A 106 -11.46 -0.89 23.29
CA ALA A 106 -11.05 -1.60 24.49
C ALA A 106 -12.18 -1.64 25.54
N PRO A 107 -12.56 -2.82 26.07
CA PRO A 107 -13.58 -2.92 27.10
C PRO A 107 -13.14 -2.15 28.38
N GLY A 108 -13.81 -1.07 28.67
CA GLY A 108 -13.47 -0.18 29.78
C GLY A 108 -12.81 1.13 29.35
N GLY A 109 -12.73 1.42 28.07
CA GLY A 109 -12.25 2.65 27.48
C GLY A 109 -13.12 3.89 27.80
N ASN A 110 -13.82 3.90 28.93
CA ASN A 110 -14.55 5.05 29.42
C ASN A 110 -13.58 6.17 29.81
N GLY A 111 -13.21 6.97 28.82
CA GLY A 111 -12.58 8.26 29.06
C GLY A 111 -11.18 8.17 29.62
N ILE A 112 -10.32 7.39 29.00
CA ILE A 112 -8.90 7.72 29.08
C ILE A 112 -8.80 9.05 28.33
N PRO A 113 -8.40 10.13 29.02
CA PRO A 113 -8.15 11.36 28.30
C PRO A 113 -7.12 11.02 27.23
N ASP A 114 -7.33 11.56 26.06
CA ASP A 114 -6.60 11.30 24.82
C ASP A 114 -5.08 11.58 24.91
N ASN A 115 -4.53 11.76 26.08
CA ASN A 115 -3.22 12.33 26.38
C ASN A 115 -2.17 11.34 26.85
N ALA A 116 -2.40 10.06 26.83
CA ALA A 116 -1.29 9.16 27.07
C ALA A 116 -1.57 7.80 26.43
N PRO A 117 -0.59 7.21 25.78
CA PRO A 117 -0.62 5.82 25.36
C PRO A 117 -0.64 4.88 26.60
N ARG A 118 -1.42 5.22 27.59
CA ARG A 118 -1.46 4.64 28.92
C ARG A 118 -2.80 3.97 29.14
N TYR A 119 -2.80 2.68 29.21
CA TYR A 119 -4.01 1.89 29.32
C TYR A 119 -4.02 1.01 30.57
N TRP A 120 -5.10 1.03 31.33
CA TRP A 120 -5.30 0.11 32.44
C TRP A 120 -5.86 -1.20 31.93
N SER A 121 -5.08 -2.29 31.99
CA SER A 121 -5.57 -3.61 31.62
C SER A 121 -5.75 -4.49 32.87
N GLN A 122 -6.75 -5.37 32.79
CA GLN A 122 -6.92 -6.41 33.80
C GLN A 122 -5.96 -7.56 33.51
N ILE A 123 -5.52 -8.24 34.60
CA ILE A 123 -4.62 -9.39 34.45
C ILE A 123 -5.36 -10.55 33.80
N GLY A 124 -4.76 -11.13 32.76
CA GLY A 124 -5.27 -12.31 32.06
C GLY A 124 -6.47 -12.05 31.14
N ILE A 125 -6.89 -10.80 30.97
CA ILE A 125 -7.97 -10.43 30.07
C ILE A 125 -7.36 -9.75 28.84
N PRO A 126 -7.56 -10.30 27.61
CA PRO A 126 -7.15 -9.65 26.39
C PRO A 126 -7.82 -8.29 26.23
N GLN A 127 -7.08 -7.36 25.69
CA GLN A 127 -7.54 -6.01 25.34
C GLN A 127 -7.18 -5.78 23.89
N THR A 128 -8.15 -5.44 23.06
CA THR A 128 -7.92 -5.14 21.66
C THR A 128 -7.56 -3.66 21.51
N VAL A 129 -6.49 -3.41 20.78
CA VAL A 129 -6.07 -2.08 20.33
C VAL A 129 -6.03 -2.12 18.83
N THR A 130 -6.69 -1.19 18.18
CA THR A 130 -6.67 -1.07 16.73
C THR A 130 -5.58 -0.10 16.31
N ALA A 131 -4.64 -0.58 15.49
CA ALA A 131 -3.62 0.24 14.86
C ALA A 131 -4.02 0.50 13.41
N LEU A 132 -4.15 1.78 13.05
CA LEU A 132 -4.39 2.21 11.67
C LEU A 132 -3.08 2.68 11.05
N MET A 133 -2.72 2.17 9.89
CA MET A 133 -1.55 2.58 9.14
C MET A 133 -1.99 3.09 7.77
N CYS A 134 -1.88 4.41 7.55
CA CYS A 134 -2.39 5.06 6.35
C CYS A 134 -1.27 5.37 5.37
N ALA A 135 -1.41 4.88 4.15
CA ALA A 135 -0.50 5.15 3.05
C ALA A 135 -0.58 6.62 2.59
N PRO A 136 0.53 7.22 2.14
CA PRO A 136 0.49 8.51 1.47
C PRO A 136 -0.37 8.45 0.19
N TYR A 137 -1.07 9.53 -0.13
CA TYR A 137 -1.86 9.62 -1.38
C TYR A 137 -1.02 9.44 -2.64
N ASN A 138 0.24 9.82 -2.57
CA ASN A 138 1.19 9.72 -3.68
C ASN A 138 2.12 8.52 -3.52
N ALA A 139 1.74 7.50 -2.79
CA ALA A 139 2.56 6.31 -2.61
C ALA A 139 2.71 5.54 -3.92
N THR A 140 3.94 5.14 -4.22
CA THR A 140 4.24 4.28 -5.38
C THR A 140 3.92 2.82 -5.06
N ALA A 141 3.60 2.05 -6.09
CA ALA A 141 3.41 0.62 -5.98
C ALA A 141 4.62 -0.07 -5.34
N GLY A 142 4.35 -1.03 -4.47
CA GLY A 142 5.39 -1.75 -3.73
C GLY A 142 6.04 -0.96 -2.59
N LEU A 143 5.70 0.32 -2.41
CA LEU A 143 6.13 1.06 -1.25
C LEU A 143 5.52 0.42 -0.01
N GLY A 144 6.35 0.00 0.93
CA GLY A 144 5.92 -0.59 2.18
C GLY A 144 6.53 0.10 3.37
N THR A 145 5.88 -0.03 4.50
CA THR A 145 6.46 0.35 5.78
C THR A 145 6.23 -0.73 6.81
N SER A 146 7.12 -0.79 7.78
CA SER A 146 6.99 -1.66 8.94
C SER A 146 7.04 -0.83 10.20
N VAL A 147 6.05 -1.00 11.05
CA VAL A 147 6.00 -0.31 12.34
C VAL A 147 6.11 -1.33 13.46
N SER A 148 7.09 -1.16 14.34
CA SER A 148 7.18 -1.94 15.55
C SER A 148 6.22 -1.34 16.59
N PHE A 149 5.25 -2.11 16.97
CA PHE A 149 4.29 -1.75 18.02
C PHE A 149 4.67 -2.45 19.31
N ARG A 150 4.95 -1.68 20.35
CA ARG A 150 5.42 -2.17 21.64
C ARG A 150 4.46 -1.84 22.75
N ALA A 151 4.19 -2.80 23.61
CA ALA A 151 3.56 -2.56 24.91
C ALA A 151 4.55 -2.85 26.04
N TYR A 152 4.56 -2.00 27.04
CA TYR A 152 5.36 -2.23 28.25
C TYR A 152 4.60 -1.81 29.51
N LEU A 153 5.01 -2.37 30.64
CA LEU A 153 4.40 -2.07 31.92
C LEU A 153 4.94 -0.74 32.47
N GLU A 154 4.05 0.18 32.87
CA GLU A 154 4.43 1.41 33.56
C GLU A 154 5.23 1.10 34.82
N GLY A 155 6.38 1.74 35.01
CA GLY A 155 7.29 1.51 36.15
C GLY A 155 8.16 0.24 36.02
N ALA A 156 7.94 -0.59 35.00
CA ALA A 156 8.76 -1.77 34.71
C ALA A 156 8.93 -2.00 33.20
N PRO A 157 9.61 -1.09 32.49
CA PRO A 157 9.68 -1.13 31.00
C PRO A 157 10.42 -2.35 30.44
N GLN A 158 11.15 -3.08 31.29
CA GLN A 158 11.74 -4.38 30.94
C GLN A 158 10.68 -5.49 30.75
N VAL A 159 9.48 -5.30 31.31
CA VAL A 159 8.32 -6.17 31.05
C VAL A 159 7.63 -5.58 29.83
N SER A 160 7.97 -6.09 28.68
CA SER A 160 7.45 -5.61 27.40
C SER A 160 7.37 -6.73 26.39
N ASP A 161 6.52 -6.54 25.41
CA ASP A 161 6.49 -7.32 24.17
C ASP A 161 6.29 -6.35 23.00
N ASN A 162 6.61 -6.82 21.81
CA ASN A 162 6.45 -6.04 20.59
C ASN A 162 6.00 -6.94 19.44
N VAL A 163 5.31 -6.32 18.52
CA VAL A 163 4.91 -6.91 17.25
C VAL A 163 5.29 -5.96 16.12
N VAL A 164 5.58 -6.50 14.97
CA VAL A 164 5.85 -5.73 13.75
C VAL A 164 4.62 -5.84 12.87
N LEU A 165 4.05 -4.69 12.54
CA LEU A 165 2.98 -4.54 11.56
C LEU A 165 3.59 -4.08 10.25
N LEU A 166 3.18 -4.68 9.15
CA LEU A 166 3.64 -4.35 7.81
C LEU A 166 2.44 -3.95 6.96
N THR A 167 2.63 -2.94 6.15
CA THR A 167 1.69 -2.62 5.08
C THR A 167 2.44 -2.27 3.81
N ASN A 168 1.88 -2.65 2.67
CA ASN A 168 2.42 -2.41 1.36
C ASN A 168 1.36 -1.78 0.47
N VAL A 169 1.78 -0.83 -0.36
CA VAL A 169 0.90 -0.21 -1.35
C VAL A 169 0.81 -1.13 -2.56
N ILE A 170 -0.41 -1.49 -2.92
CA ILE A 170 -0.68 -2.24 -4.14
C ILE A 170 -0.56 -1.34 -5.37
N GLN A 171 -0.33 -1.95 -6.51
CA GLN A 171 -0.32 -1.23 -7.78
C GLN A 171 -1.75 -0.90 -8.22
N VAL A 172 -1.95 0.36 -8.58
CA VAL A 172 -3.15 0.87 -9.25
C VAL A 172 -2.73 1.20 -10.67
N TYR A 173 -3.37 0.58 -11.63
CA TYR A 173 -3.19 0.85 -13.04
C TYR A 173 -4.16 1.93 -13.46
N ASP A 174 -3.66 2.94 -14.16
CA ASP A 174 -4.48 3.99 -14.75
C ASP A 174 -3.73 4.64 -15.90
N LEU A 175 -4.44 5.11 -16.91
CA LEU A 175 -3.85 5.71 -18.10
C LEU A 175 -4.73 6.82 -18.66
N GLU A 176 -4.09 7.77 -19.32
CA GLU A 176 -4.75 8.75 -20.14
C GLU A 176 -4.12 8.74 -21.55
N ALA A 177 -4.95 8.63 -22.58
CA ALA A 177 -4.51 8.65 -23.95
C ALA A 177 -5.07 9.86 -24.67
N SER A 178 -4.23 10.62 -25.36
CA SER A 178 -4.61 11.87 -25.98
C SER A 178 -4.00 12.07 -27.35
N VAL A 179 -4.63 12.92 -28.14
CA VAL A 179 -4.16 13.38 -29.46
C VAL A 179 -4.32 14.88 -29.55
N PRO A 180 -3.48 15.60 -30.35
CA PRO A 180 -3.57 17.05 -30.45
C PRO A 180 -4.86 17.52 -31.11
N ASP A 181 -5.35 16.77 -32.11
CA ASP A 181 -6.55 17.11 -32.88
C ASP A 181 -7.48 15.89 -32.99
N THR A 182 -8.71 16.03 -32.53
CA THR A 182 -9.76 15.00 -32.65
C THR A 182 -10.61 15.13 -33.92
N ILE A 183 -10.44 16.23 -34.68
CA ILE A 183 -11.17 16.51 -35.92
C ILE A 183 -10.16 16.64 -37.07
N LEU A 184 -10.23 15.73 -38.02
CA LEU A 184 -9.32 15.70 -39.17
C LEU A 184 -10.09 15.92 -40.47
N SER A 185 -9.46 16.61 -41.44
CA SER A 185 -9.97 16.70 -42.81
C SER A 185 -8.96 16.09 -43.76
N LEU A 186 -9.31 14.97 -44.39
CA LEU A 186 -8.42 14.19 -45.20
C LEU A 186 -8.99 13.92 -46.61
N HIS A 187 -8.13 13.57 -47.55
CA HIS A 187 -8.51 13.16 -48.90
C HIS A 187 -8.45 11.63 -49.08
N PRO A 188 -9.22 11.06 -49.98
CA PRO A 188 -9.03 9.66 -50.38
C PRO A 188 -7.60 9.40 -50.87
N GLY A 189 -6.98 8.31 -50.41
CA GLY A 189 -5.59 7.97 -50.69
C GLY A 189 -4.54 8.75 -49.89
N GLN A 190 -4.94 9.66 -48.98
CA GLN A 190 -4.01 10.39 -48.13
C GLN A 190 -3.53 9.54 -46.98
N GLN A 191 -2.26 9.73 -46.64
CA GLN A 191 -1.68 9.24 -45.39
C GLN A 191 -1.54 10.45 -44.44
N TYR A 192 -1.88 10.25 -43.18
CA TYR A 192 -1.77 11.23 -42.10
C TYR A 192 -1.10 10.62 -40.88
N GLU A 193 0.00 11.23 -40.47
CA GLU A 193 0.70 10.84 -39.26
C GLU A 193 0.18 11.68 -38.09
N MET A 194 -0.28 11.00 -37.05
CA MET A 194 -0.88 11.59 -35.87
C MET A 194 -0.05 11.22 -34.63
N PRO A 195 0.54 12.18 -33.94
CA PRO A 195 1.15 11.91 -32.64
C PRO A 195 0.07 11.59 -31.61
N THR A 196 0.24 10.48 -30.94
CA THR A 196 -0.65 10.03 -29.87
C THR A 196 0.16 9.94 -28.58
N THR A 197 -0.26 10.60 -27.54
CA THR A 197 0.40 10.56 -26.24
C THR A 197 -0.33 9.60 -25.33
N ILE A 198 0.43 8.75 -24.66
CA ILE A 198 -0.03 7.88 -23.59
C ILE A 198 0.68 8.29 -22.31
N ASP A 199 -0.09 8.61 -21.28
CA ASP A 199 0.38 9.01 -19.96
C ASP A 199 0.07 7.89 -18.97
N ASN A 200 1.09 7.42 -18.24
CA ASN A 200 0.88 6.53 -17.10
C ASN A 200 0.53 7.37 -15.87
N ILE A 201 -0.74 7.39 -15.52
CA ILE A 201 -1.27 8.10 -14.35
C ILE A 201 -1.53 7.16 -13.16
N GLY A 202 -1.14 5.89 -13.28
CA GLY A 202 -1.12 4.91 -12.19
C GLY A 202 -0.06 5.23 -11.13
N ASN A 203 0.06 4.35 -10.14
CA ASN A 203 1.04 4.55 -9.06
C ASN A 203 2.32 3.71 -9.21
N GLY A 204 2.47 2.97 -10.30
CA GLY A 204 3.62 2.11 -10.61
C GLY A 204 3.83 1.94 -12.10
N PRO A 205 4.89 1.22 -12.50
CA PRO A 205 5.20 0.99 -13.92
C PRO A 205 4.12 0.15 -14.59
N ASP A 206 3.83 0.46 -15.86
CA ASP A 206 2.84 -0.27 -16.66
C ASP A 206 3.26 -0.33 -18.13
N ARG A 207 2.67 -1.27 -18.86
CA ARG A 207 2.79 -1.42 -20.31
C ARG A 207 1.43 -1.31 -20.95
N TYR A 208 1.42 -0.74 -22.14
CA TYR A 208 0.18 -0.47 -22.84
C TYR A 208 0.17 -1.14 -24.19
N ASP A 209 -1.01 -1.55 -24.60
CA ASP A 209 -1.29 -2.02 -25.96
C ASP A 209 -2.31 -1.08 -26.61
N MET A 210 -2.23 -0.93 -27.92
CA MET A 210 -3.14 -0.08 -28.67
C MET A 210 -3.74 -0.86 -29.85
N ALA A 211 -5.03 -0.70 -30.05
CA ALA A 211 -5.78 -1.34 -31.11
C ALA A 211 -6.82 -0.43 -31.75
N ILE A 212 -7.20 -0.75 -32.98
CA ILE A 212 -8.35 -0.11 -33.62
C ILE A 212 -9.60 -0.83 -33.14
N GLN A 213 -10.48 -0.11 -32.44
CA GLN A 213 -11.75 -0.66 -32.02
C GLN A 213 -12.77 -0.64 -33.15
N SER A 214 -12.90 0.48 -33.84
CA SER A 214 -13.84 0.61 -34.97
C SER A 214 -13.53 1.79 -35.89
N ILE A 215 -13.97 1.68 -37.15
CA ILE A 215 -14.05 2.76 -38.10
C ILE A 215 -15.46 2.71 -38.70
N THR A 216 -16.26 3.77 -38.47
CA THR A 216 -17.64 3.82 -38.91
C THR A 216 -17.95 5.11 -39.66
N ASP A 217 -18.86 5.05 -40.65
CA ASP A 217 -19.39 6.24 -41.28
C ASP A 217 -20.59 6.84 -40.51
N SER A 218 -21.15 7.94 -41.01
CA SER A 218 -22.29 8.60 -40.41
C SER A 218 -23.59 7.78 -40.40
N GLU A 219 -23.68 6.72 -41.19
CA GLU A 219 -24.81 5.78 -41.25
C GLU A 219 -24.59 4.58 -40.30
N GLY A 220 -23.39 4.45 -39.72
CA GLY A 220 -23.00 3.39 -38.80
C GLY A 220 -22.44 2.13 -39.49
N TYR A 221 -22.12 2.19 -40.79
CA TYR A 221 -21.44 1.10 -41.46
C TYR A 221 -19.97 1.05 -41.11
N THR A 222 -19.48 -0.15 -40.82
CA THR A 222 -18.08 -0.40 -40.49
C THR A 222 -17.19 -0.43 -41.73
N HIS A 223 -16.06 0.26 -41.63
CA HIS A 223 -15.04 0.33 -42.67
C HIS A 223 -13.71 -0.26 -42.18
N VAL A 224 -12.84 -0.63 -43.10
CA VAL A 224 -11.48 -1.09 -42.82
C VAL A 224 -10.51 -0.16 -43.52
N TRP A 225 -9.76 0.60 -42.74
CA TRP A 225 -8.63 1.41 -43.21
C TRP A 225 -7.34 0.80 -42.70
N ASP A 226 -6.25 1.11 -43.36
CA ASP A 226 -4.93 0.73 -42.91
C ASP A 226 -4.44 1.79 -41.90
N ILE A 227 -4.36 1.38 -40.65
CA ILE A 227 -3.83 2.22 -39.58
C ILE A 227 -2.62 1.50 -39.03
N ASP A 228 -1.45 2.08 -39.25
CA ASP A 228 -0.20 1.54 -38.70
C ASP A 228 0.05 2.08 -37.31
N ILE A 229 0.07 1.17 -36.36
CA ILE A 229 0.39 1.40 -34.95
C ILE A 229 1.74 0.70 -34.68
N PRO A 230 2.82 1.47 -34.46
CA PRO A 230 4.15 0.88 -34.28
C PRO A 230 4.22 0.06 -32.99
N ARG A 231 4.34 -1.24 -33.09
CA ARG A 231 4.44 -2.17 -31.95
C ARG A 231 5.74 -2.08 -31.16
N VAL A 232 6.76 -1.44 -31.71
CA VAL A 232 8.12 -1.40 -31.16
C VAL A 232 8.27 -0.36 -30.03
N LEU A 233 7.26 0.45 -29.76
CA LEU A 233 7.35 1.59 -28.88
C LEU A 233 6.67 1.42 -27.52
N PHE A 234 6.10 0.24 -27.24
CA PHE A 234 5.47 -0.02 -25.96
C PHE A 234 6.49 -0.56 -24.95
N ASP A 235 7.43 0.31 -24.55
CA ASP A 235 8.27 0.06 -23.40
C ASP A 235 7.41 0.25 -22.12
N GLU A 236 7.91 -0.27 -21.03
CA GLU A 236 7.32 -0.03 -19.71
C GLU A 236 7.47 1.45 -19.38
N LEU A 237 6.36 2.13 -19.11
CA LEU A 237 6.33 3.50 -18.65
C LEU A 237 6.31 3.53 -17.13
N ASP A 238 7.25 4.25 -16.55
CA ASP A 238 7.24 4.51 -15.12
C ASP A 238 6.06 5.42 -14.74
N ARG A 239 5.74 5.47 -13.49
CA ARG A 239 4.74 6.38 -12.94
C ARG A 239 5.00 7.82 -13.38
N ASP A 240 3.94 8.54 -13.77
CA ASP A 240 3.97 9.92 -14.26
C ASP A 240 4.84 10.11 -15.53
N GLU A 241 5.17 9.01 -16.23
CA GLU A 241 5.89 9.04 -17.49
C GLU A 241 4.91 9.05 -18.67
N SER A 242 5.32 9.74 -19.74
CA SER A 242 4.53 9.90 -20.97
C SER A 242 5.32 9.41 -22.17
N GLN A 243 4.63 8.76 -23.10
CA GLN A 243 5.22 8.36 -24.36
C GLN A 243 4.38 8.87 -25.54
N GLU A 244 5.06 9.45 -26.53
CA GLU A 244 4.45 9.83 -27.80
C GLU A 244 4.67 8.73 -28.85
N ILE A 245 3.57 8.30 -29.49
CA ILE A 245 3.54 7.24 -30.48
C ILE A 245 2.99 7.82 -31.79
N PRO A 246 3.73 7.83 -32.90
CA PRO A 246 3.21 8.26 -34.19
C PRO A 246 2.31 7.16 -34.78
N ILE A 247 1.04 7.46 -34.99
CA ILE A 247 0.07 6.58 -35.66
C ILE A 247 -0.11 7.08 -37.09
N THR A 248 -0.02 6.18 -38.08
CA THR A 248 -0.26 6.54 -39.47
C THR A 248 -1.63 6.05 -39.91
N ILE A 249 -2.52 6.99 -40.22
CA ILE A 249 -3.84 6.69 -40.83
C ILE A 249 -3.74 6.76 -42.32
N SER A 250 -4.01 5.65 -43.01
CA SER A 250 -4.04 5.60 -44.47
C SER A 250 -5.48 5.49 -44.98
N VAL A 251 -5.98 6.58 -45.56
CA VAL A 251 -7.33 6.60 -46.13
C VAL A 251 -7.33 5.83 -47.47
N PRO A 252 -8.20 4.83 -47.68
CA PRO A 252 -8.25 4.14 -48.96
C PRO A 252 -8.61 5.07 -50.12
N GLU A 253 -8.03 4.86 -51.31
CA GLU A 253 -8.23 5.72 -52.49
C GLU A 253 -9.71 5.84 -52.94
N LYS A 254 -10.53 4.85 -52.61
CA LYS A 254 -11.95 4.80 -53.01
C LYS A 254 -12.90 5.16 -51.88
N THR A 255 -12.41 5.77 -50.80
CA THR A 255 -13.26 6.21 -49.70
C THR A 255 -14.19 7.32 -50.20
N LEU A 256 -15.46 7.20 -49.90
CA LEU A 256 -16.45 8.22 -50.26
C LEU A 256 -16.30 9.43 -49.38
N ALA A 257 -16.63 10.61 -49.96
CA ALA A 257 -16.70 11.82 -49.16
C ALA A 257 -17.79 11.72 -48.07
N GLY A 258 -17.50 12.19 -46.89
CA GLY A 258 -18.41 12.10 -45.76
C GLY A 258 -17.71 12.14 -44.42
N GLN A 259 -18.47 11.91 -43.35
CA GLN A 259 -17.97 11.89 -42.00
C GLN A 259 -17.72 10.45 -41.55
N TYR A 260 -16.56 10.23 -40.97
CA TYR A 260 -16.15 8.94 -40.39
C TYR A 260 -15.72 9.14 -38.96
N THR A 261 -15.97 8.12 -38.13
CA THR A 261 -15.50 8.07 -36.76
C THR A 261 -14.51 6.91 -36.61
N ILE A 262 -13.31 7.22 -36.15
CA ILE A 262 -12.31 6.21 -35.81
C ILE A 262 -12.22 6.15 -34.29
N VAL A 263 -12.31 4.97 -33.72
CA VAL A 263 -12.12 4.72 -32.31
C VAL A 263 -10.88 3.85 -32.13
N LEU A 264 -9.90 4.40 -31.43
CA LEU A 264 -8.70 3.67 -31.00
C LEU A 264 -8.87 3.35 -29.52
N GLU A 265 -8.44 2.18 -29.13
CA GLU A 265 -8.44 1.73 -27.72
C GLU A 265 -7.01 1.55 -27.28
N VAL A 266 -6.66 2.16 -26.16
CA VAL A 266 -5.40 1.97 -25.44
C VAL A 266 -5.71 1.19 -24.18
N MET A 267 -4.96 0.14 -23.90
CA MET A 267 -5.22 -0.76 -22.77
C MET A 267 -3.93 -1.02 -22.00
N SER A 268 -4.02 -1.10 -20.68
CA SER A 268 -2.97 -1.71 -19.86
C SER A 268 -2.77 -3.18 -20.23
N GLU A 269 -1.53 -3.68 -20.28
CA GLU A 269 -1.26 -5.11 -20.45
C GLU A 269 -1.65 -5.91 -19.22
N GLU A 270 -1.61 -5.28 -18.03
CA GLU A 270 -1.92 -5.89 -16.76
C GLU A 270 -3.41 -5.81 -16.45
N GLU A 271 -3.88 -6.73 -15.62
CA GLU A 271 -5.26 -6.79 -15.15
C GLU A 271 -5.32 -6.46 -13.66
N TYR A 272 -6.20 -5.55 -13.30
CA TYR A 272 -6.56 -5.31 -11.91
C TYR A 272 -7.97 -5.84 -11.65
N ASP A 273 -8.08 -6.78 -10.73
CA ASP A 273 -9.35 -7.46 -10.38
C ASP A 273 -10.07 -8.09 -11.58
N GLY A 274 -9.28 -8.67 -12.51
CA GLY A 274 -9.77 -9.30 -13.74
C GLY A 274 -10.27 -8.31 -14.80
N THR A 275 -9.93 -7.02 -14.68
CA THR A 275 -10.31 -5.98 -15.62
C THR A 275 -9.06 -5.22 -16.05
N ARG A 276 -8.89 -5.05 -17.36
CA ARG A 276 -7.85 -4.17 -17.92
C ARG A 276 -8.35 -2.74 -17.93
N ILE A 277 -7.51 -1.83 -17.45
CA ILE A 277 -7.77 -0.39 -17.58
C ILE A 277 -7.59 -0.01 -19.05
N ARG A 278 -8.48 0.84 -19.54
CA ARG A 278 -8.48 1.28 -20.95
C ARG A 278 -8.97 2.71 -21.08
N ASP A 279 -8.48 3.35 -22.11
CA ASP A 279 -8.97 4.64 -22.58
C ASP A 279 -9.27 4.61 -24.09
N LEU A 280 -10.15 5.48 -24.55
CA LEU A 280 -10.63 5.51 -25.93
C LEU A 280 -10.37 6.88 -26.55
N ILE A 281 -9.63 6.86 -27.66
CA ILE A 281 -9.45 8.03 -28.50
C ILE A 281 -10.48 7.99 -29.62
N THR A 282 -11.34 8.99 -29.70
CA THR A 282 -12.36 9.12 -30.74
C THR A 282 -11.98 10.25 -31.71
N LEU A 283 -11.76 9.91 -32.96
CA LEU A 283 -11.45 10.85 -34.03
C LEU A 283 -12.65 11.02 -34.96
N GLN A 284 -12.95 12.27 -35.27
CA GLN A 284 -13.92 12.63 -36.32
C GLN A 284 -13.14 12.98 -37.58
N VAL A 285 -13.32 12.20 -38.64
CA VAL A 285 -12.58 12.36 -39.90
C VAL A 285 -13.54 12.74 -40.99
N GLU A 286 -13.40 13.95 -41.52
CA GLU A 286 -14.11 14.40 -42.71
C GLU A 286 -13.32 14.08 -43.94
N ILE A 287 -13.87 13.21 -44.81
CA ILE A 287 -13.29 12.94 -46.12
C ILE A 287 -13.85 13.96 -47.13
N ILE A 288 -12.94 14.81 -47.60
CA ILE A 288 -13.27 15.89 -48.54
C ILE A 288 -13.47 15.33 -49.92
N GLU A 289 -14.52 15.78 -50.62
CA GLU A 289 -14.79 15.37 -51.99
C GLU A 289 -13.65 15.78 -52.90
N PHE A 290 -13.12 14.81 -53.67
CA PHE A 290 -12.06 15.03 -54.63
C PHE A 290 -12.60 14.82 -56.03
N HIS A 291 -12.55 15.88 -56.86
CA HIS A 291 -12.95 15.84 -58.28
C HIS A 291 -11.70 15.72 -59.15
N ASP A 292 -11.43 14.51 -59.66
CA ASP A 292 -10.41 14.32 -60.69
C ASP A 292 -11.06 14.36 -62.06
N MET A 293 -10.74 15.39 -62.83
CA MET A 293 -11.22 15.58 -64.18
C MET A 293 -10.09 15.22 -65.16
N ARG A 294 -10.22 14.09 -65.84
CA ARG A 294 -9.28 13.67 -66.88
C ARG A 294 -9.85 14.07 -68.23
N ILE A 295 -9.24 15.06 -68.89
CA ILE A 295 -9.54 15.38 -70.29
C ILE A 295 -8.75 14.43 -71.18
N VAL A 296 -9.43 13.56 -71.90
CA VAL A 296 -8.83 12.77 -72.99
C VAL A 296 -9.08 13.54 -74.30
N LEU A 297 -8.00 14.00 -74.93
CA LEU A 297 -8.04 14.59 -76.28
C LEU A 297 -7.83 13.45 -77.28
N ASP A 298 -8.80 13.22 -78.14
CA ASP A 298 -8.72 12.32 -79.25
C ASP A 298 -7.85 12.87 -80.37
#